data_deb2acaf1405cf07cec968dd426e16a4
#
_entry.id   deb2acaf1405cf07cec968dd426e16a4
#
_cell.length_a   1.000
_cell.length_b   1.000
_cell.length_c   1.000
_cell.angle_alpha   90.00
_cell.angle_beta   90.00
_cell.angle_gamma   90.00
#
_symmetry.space_group_name_H-M   'P 1'
#
loop_
_entity.id
_entity.type
_entity.pdbx_description
1 polymer ?
#
loop_
_entity_poly.entity_id
_entity_poly.type
_entity_poly.pdbx_seq_one_letter_code
_entity_poly.pdbx_strand_id
1 'polypeptide(L)'
;MSPARRRVSSGVPFEQAVGYSRAVAAGDFIFVSGCTSMADGKVVYEGDMAKQTEQALLNASAALGQFGASLADVVQTRIYVTDISRWAEAGEAHRLAFEDAPPAATMVQVAALIDPRLLVEIEVVAHREFSPDEDEAEPDESEIPPDAIRLDEPSADDSI
;
A
#
# COMPACT_ATOMS: atom_id res chain seq x y z
N MET A 1 13.47 4.39 26.65
CA MET A 1 12.75 3.21 26.10
C MET A 1 12.66 3.41 24.60
N SER A 2 12.95 2.40 23.81
CA SER A 2 12.71 2.52 22.36
C SER A 2 11.21 2.62 22.11
N PRO A 3 10.72 3.53 21.25
CA PRO A 3 9.31 3.61 20.94
C PRO A 3 8.81 2.26 20.42
N ALA A 4 7.66 1.83 20.92
CA ALA A 4 7.06 0.57 20.51
C ALA A 4 6.77 0.62 19.00
N ARG A 5 7.11 -0.46 18.29
CA ARG A 5 6.72 -0.58 16.88
C ARG A 5 5.29 -1.07 16.83
N ARG A 6 4.43 -0.31 16.18
CA ARG A 6 3.04 -0.70 15.92
C ARG A 6 2.92 -1.27 14.52
N ARG A 7 2.13 -2.31 14.34
CA ARG A 7 1.92 -3.00 13.07
C ARG A 7 0.43 -3.12 12.79
N VAL A 8 0.09 -3.02 11.52
CA VAL A 8 -1.26 -3.32 11.03
C VAL A 8 -1.19 -4.42 9.99
N SER A 9 -2.20 -5.27 10.01
CA SER A 9 -2.42 -6.33 9.04
C SER A 9 -3.66 -6.02 8.22
N SER A 10 -3.64 -6.33 6.94
CA SER A 10 -4.84 -6.31 6.10
C SER A 10 -5.58 -7.64 6.09
N GLY A 11 -5.05 -8.65 6.80
CA GLY A 11 -5.64 -9.97 6.88
C GLY A 11 -5.47 -10.83 5.61
N VAL A 12 -4.63 -10.39 4.67
CA VAL A 12 -4.38 -11.17 3.45
C VAL A 12 -3.45 -12.36 3.74
N PRO A 13 -3.69 -13.53 3.13
CA PRO A 13 -2.87 -14.73 3.35
C PRO A 13 -1.38 -14.54 3.05
N PHE A 14 -1.04 -13.65 2.12
CA PHE A 14 0.35 -13.33 1.77
C PHE A 14 1.15 -12.75 2.93
N GLU A 15 0.52 -11.99 3.82
CA GLU A 15 1.22 -11.43 4.98
C GLU A 15 1.77 -12.52 5.88
N GLN A 16 1.01 -13.58 6.10
CA GLN A 16 1.45 -14.74 6.87
C GLN A 16 2.44 -15.61 6.10
N ALA A 17 2.17 -15.85 4.82
CA ALA A 17 3.00 -16.73 3.99
C ALA A 17 4.41 -16.15 3.77
N VAL A 18 4.53 -14.84 3.62
CA VAL A 18 5.80 -14.14 3.39
C VAL A 18 6.41 -13.58 4.69
N GLY A 19 5.59 -13.34 5.71
CA GLY A 19 6.03 -12.82 7.00
C GLY A 19 6.22 -11.31 7.00
N TYR A 20 5.23 -10.55 6.51
CA TYR A 20 5.25 -9.09 6.53
C TYR A 20 3.96 -8.50 7.12
N SER A 21 4.00 -7.23 7.49
CA SER A 21 2.86 -6.44 7.92
C SER A 21 2.42 -5.50 6.80
N ARG A 22 1.14 -5.14 6.73
CA ARG A 22 0.66 -4.15 5.76
C ARG A 22 1.33 -2.79 5.97
N ALA A 23 1.48 -2.38 7.20
CA ALA A 23 2.23 -1.19 7.55
C ALA A 23 2.85 -1.31 8.94
N VAL A 24 3.93 -0.56 9.17
CA VAL A 24 4.65 -0.50 10.44
C VAL A 24 4.91 0.97 10.79
N ALA A 25 4.48 1.39 11.98
CA ALA A 25 4.92 2.64 12.55
C ALA A 25 6.15 2.41 13.45
N ALA A 26 7.17 3.21 13.27
CA ALA A 26 8.42 3.18 14.02
C ALA A 26 8.84 4.63 14.34
N GLY A 27 8.65 5.05 15.61
CA GLY A 27 8.68 6.46 15.95
C GLY A 27 7.62 7.22 15.14
N ASP A 28 7.95 8.38 14.62
CA ASP A 28 7.05 9.22 13.83
C ASP A 28 6.95 8.82 12.36
N PHE A 29 7.59 7.72 11.93
CA PHE A 29 7.53 7.23 10.58
C PHE A 29 6.59 6.03 10.43
N ILE A 30 5.84 6.02 9.34
CA ILE A 30 4.96 4.94 8.95
C ILE A 30 5.46 4.40 7.61
N PHE A 31 5.75 3.09 7.57
CA PHE A 31 6.20 2.37 6.39
C PHE A 31 5.05 1.50 5.90
N VAL A 32 4.57 1.75 4.70
CA VAL A 32 3.50 0.96 4.07
C VAL A 32 4.11 0.04 3.04
N SER A 33 3.87 -1.25 3.17
CA SER A 33 4.28 -2.26 2.21
C SER A 33 3.65 -2.00 0.83
N GLY A 34 4.25 -2.53 -0.21
CA GLY A 34 3.77 -2.35 -1.58
C GLY A 34 2.28 -2.60 -1.71
N CYS A 35 1.58 -1.64 -2.31
CA CYS A 35 0.17 -1.68 -2.62
C CYS A 35 -0.03 -1.75 -4.12
N THR A 36 -1.01 -2.52 -4.55
CA THR A 36 -1.36 -2.75 -5.95
C THR A 36 -2.83 -2.48 -6.20
N SER A 37 -3.28 -2.66 -7.44
CA SER A 37 -4.68 -2.47 -7.83
C SER A 37 -5.53 -3.68 -7.44
N MET A 38 -5.73 -3.84 -6.13
CA MET A 38 -6.58 -4.88 -5.55
C MET A 38 -7.79 -4.26 -4.87
N ALA A 39 -8.95 -4.88 -5.04
CA ALA A 39 -10.17 -4.60 -4.29
C ALA A 39 -10.96 -5.90 -4.16
N ASP A 40 -11.52 -6.17 -2.98
CA ASP A 40 -12.31 -7.39 -2.69
C ASP A 40 -11.58 -8.70 -3.07
N GLY A 41 -10.26 -8.76 -2.85
CA GLY A 41 -9.45 -9.93 -3.18
C GLY A 41 -9.20 -10.14 -4.67
N LYS A 42 -9.50 -9.16 -5.52
CA LYS A 42 -9.38 -9.27 -6.97
C LYS A 42 -8.55 -8.13 -7.53
N VAL A 43 -7.82 -8.42 -8.61
CA VAL A 43 -7.22 -7.37 -9.43
C VAL A 43 -8.33 -6.59 -10.12
N VAL A 44 -8.29 -5.27 -10.00
CA VAL A 44 -9.24 -4.37 -10.63
C VAL A 44 -8.52 -3.45 -11.62
N TYR A 45 -9.30 -2.88 -12.56
CA TYR A 45 -8.79 -1.96 -13.59
C TYR A 45 -7.69 -2.56 -14.47
N GLU A 46 -7.86 -3.81 -14.86
CA GLU A 46 -6.91 -4.51 -15.75
C GLU A 46 -6.68 -3.69 -17.03
N GLY A 47 -5.41 -3.49 -17.39
CA GLY A 47 -5.00 -2.72 -18.57
C GLY A 47 -5.01 -1.19 -18.40
N ASP A 48 -5.55 -0.65 -17.31
CA ASP A 48 -5.65 0.79 -17.04
C ASP A 48 -4.60 1.24 -16.01
N MET A 49 -3.47 1.74 -16.46
CA MET A 49 -2.36 2.18 -15.61
C MET A 49 -2.78 3.29 -14.64
N ALA A 50 -3.53 4.29 -15.11
CA ALA A 50 -3.93 5.42 -14.27
C ALA A 50 -4.86 4.96 -13.14
N LYS A 51 -5.88 4.17 -13.43
CA LYS A 51 -6.81 3.66 -12.42
C LYS A 51 -6.17 2.65 -11.49
N GLN A 52 -5.24 1.83 -11.97
CA GLN A 52 -4.47 0.96 -11.08
C GLN A 52 -3.59 1.76 -10.12
N THR A 53 -3.00 2.85 -10.57
CA THR A 53 -2.23 3.75 -9.71
C THR A 53 -3.12 4.40 -8.64
N GLU A 54 -4.30 4.88 -9.02
CA GLU A 54 -5.29 5.42 -8.06
C GLU A 54 -5.68 4.38 -7.00
N GLN A 55 -5.98 3.15 -7.42
CA GLN A 55 -6.36 2.08 -6.49
C GLN A 55 -5.22 1.70 -5.56
N ALA A 56 -4.00 1.61 -6.04
CA ALA A 56 -2.82 1.34 -5.21
C ALA A 56 -2.64 2.44 -4.14
N LEU A 57 -2.83 3.70 -4.50
CA LEU A 57 -2.75 4.83 -3.57
C LEU A 57 -3.93 4.84 -2.58
N LEU A 58 -5.13 4.45 -2.99
CA LEU A 58 -6.26 4.26 -2.07
C LEU A 58 -5.96 3.18 -1.03
N ASN A 59 -5.37 2.07 -1.43
CA ASN A 59 -4.97 0.99 -0.53
C ASN A 59 -3.87 1.46 0.45
N ALA A 60 -2.90 2.23 -0.02
CA ALA A 60 -1.90 2.85 0.84
C ALA A 60 -2.52 3.84 1.83
N SER A 61 -3.46 4.66 1.38
CA SER A 61 -4.21 5.61 2.22
C SER A 61 -5.00 4.90 3.32
N ALA A 62 -5.63 3.78 3.00
CA ALA A 62 -6.34 2.96 3.99
C ALA A 62 -5.40 2.43 5.07
N ALA A 63 -4.20 1.96 4.69
CA ALA A 63 -3.18 1.50 5.63
C ALA A 63 -2.67 2.65 6.53
N LEU A 64 -2.43 3.83 5.97
CA LEU A 64 -2.05 5.03 6.72
C LEU A 64 -3.15 5.45 7.71
N GLY A 65 -4.41 5.35 7.31
CA GLY A 65 -5.57 5.67 8.14
C GLY A 65 -5.62 4.89 9.45
N GLN A 66 -5.08 3.66 9.49
CA GLN A 66 -4.97 2.85 10.72
C GLN A 66 -4.06 3.49 11.78
N PHE A 67 -3.20 4.41 11.38
CA PHE A 67 -2.35 5.21 12.26
C PHE A 67 -2.83 6.66 12.38
N GLY A 68 -4.02 7.00 11.88
CA GLY A 68 -4.53 8.37 11.84
C GLY A 68 -3.77 9.29 10.89
N ALA A 69 -3.03 8.73 9.93
CA ALA A 69 -2.29 9.45 8.90
C ALA A 69 -3.04 9.43 7.56
N SER A 70 -2.60 10.25 6.63
CA SER A 70 -3.18 10.37 5.30
C SER A 70 -2.09 10.52 4.23
N LEU A 71 -2.48 10.61 2.97
CA LEU A 71 -1.55 10.88 1.87
C LEU A 71 -0.81 12.23 2.04
N ALA A 72 -1.40 13.20 2.74
CA ALA A 72 -0.74 14.48 3.05
C ALA A 72 0.51 14.32 3.93
N ASP A 73 0.60 13.22 4.69
CA ASP A 73 1.74 12.91 5.56
C ASP A 73 2.84 12.14 4.85
N VAL A 74 2.61 11.72 3.59
CA VAL A 74 3.59 10.95 2.81
C VAL A 74 4.77 11.82 2.43
N VAL A 75 5.96 11.34 2.74
CA VAL A 75 7.24 12.02 2.44
C VAL A 75 8.01 11.35 1.32
N GLN A 76 7.73 10.08 1.04
CA GLN A 76 8.36 9.33 -0.04
C GLN A 76 7.42 8.31 -0.66
N THR A 77 7.47 8.22 -1.99
CA THR A 77 6.85 7.13 -2.76
C THR A 77 7.89 6.41 -3.60
N ARG A 78 7.75 5.09 -3.74
CA ARG A 78 8.46 4.29 -4.73
C ARG A 78 7.43 3.59 -5.59
N ILE A 79 7.53 3.82 -6.90
CA ILE A 79 6.57 3.39 -7.91
C ILE A 79 7.25 2.39 -8.82
N TYR A 80 6.73 1.18 -8.85
CA TYR A 80 7.22 0.10 -9.69
C TYR A 80 6.19 -0.14 -10.79
N VAL A 81 6.60 -0.02 -12.05
CA VAL A 81 5.73 -0.22 -13.20
C VAL A 81 6.27 -1.34 -14.09
N THR A 82 5.39 -2.07 -14.73
CA THR A 82 5.78 -3.13 -15.67
C THR A 82 6.11 -2.63 -17.07
N ASP A 83 5.70 -1.40 -17.40
CA ASP A 83 5.99 -0.73 -18.67
C ASP A 83 6.26 0.76 -18.42
N ILE A 84 7.54 1.13 -18.40
CA ILE A 84 7.97 2.52 -18.13
C ILE A 84 7.57 3.48 -19.26
N SER A 85 7.27 3.02 -20.46
CA SER A 85 6.77 3.87 -21.53
C SER A 85 5.42 4.52 -21.19
N ARG A 86 4.69 3.95 -20.23
CA ARG A 86 3.41 4.45 -19.70
C ARG A 86 3.55 5.30 -18.43
N TRP A 87 4.75 5.78 -18.14
CA TRP A 87 5.04 6.55 -16.93
C TRP A 87 4.13 7.77 -16.75
N ALA A 88 3.71 8.41 -17.85
CA ALA A 88 2.86 9.60 -17.79
C ALA A 88 1.47 9.32 -17.22
N GLU A 89 0.90 8.13 -17.48
CA GLU A 89 -0.41 7.72 -16.94
C GLU A 89 -0.32 7.51 -15.42
N ALA A 90 0.70 6.78 -14.95
CA ALA A 90 0.95 6.60 -13.52
C ALA A 90 1.33 7.93 -12.84
N GLY A 91 2.17 8.73 -13.52
CA GLY A 91 2.63 10.01 -13.01
C GLY A 91 1.51 11.02 -12.83
N GLU A 92 0.56 11.11 -13.73
CA GLU A 92 -0.60 12.01 -13.60
C GLU A 92 -1.51 11.62 -12.44
N ALA A 93 -1.80 10.31 -12.29
CA ALA A 93 -2.58 9.84 -11.14
C ALA A 93 -1.87 10.13 -9.81
N HIS A 94 -0.56 9.92 -9.75
CA HIS A 94 0.26 10.27 -8.60
C HIS A 94 0.26 11.78 -8.31
N ARG A 95 0.44 12.60 -9.35
CA ARG A 95 0.42 14.07 -9.23
C ARG A 95 -0.90 14.57 -8.62
N LEU A 96 -2.02 14.04 -9.08
CA LEU A 96 -3.34 14.42 -8.55
C LEU A 96 -3.51 14.01 -7.08
N ALA A 97 -3.04 12.82 -6.70
CA ALA A 97 -3.14 12.33 -5.34
C ALA A 97 -2.31 13.15 -4.33
N PHE A 98 -1.19 13.73 -4.78
CA PHE A 98 -0.26 14.48 -3.95
C PHE A 98 -0.17 15.97 -4.33
N GLU A 99 -1.21 16.53 -4.93
CA GLU A 99 -1.21 17.90 -5.46
C GLU A 99 -0.82 18.94 -4.42
N ASP A 100 -1.32 18.79 -3.18
CA ASP A 100 -1.07 19.75 -2.10
C ASP A 100 0.25 19.52 -1.35
N ALA A 101 0.79 18.30 -1.39
CA ALA A 101 2.00 17.92 -0.65
C ALA A 101 2.82 16.88 -1.44
N PRO A 102 3.53 17.28 -2.50
CA PRO A 102 4.31 16.36 -3.33
C PRO A 102 5.44 15.70 -2.54
N PRO A 103 5.50 14.35 -2.48
CA PRO A 103 6.57 13.61 -1.81
C PRO A 103 7.83 13.54 -2.68
N ALA A 104 8.95 13.12 -2.09
CA ALA A 104 10.06 12.59 -2.86
C ALA A 104 9.59 11.28 -3.55
N ALA A 105 9.87 11.13 -4.83
CA ALA A 105 9.37 9.99 -5.60
C ALA A 105 10.43 9.39 -6.51
N THR A 106 10.36 8.07 -6.68
CA THR A 106 11.15 7.31 -7.64
C THR A 106 10.21 6.39 -8.42
N MET A 107 10.32 6.35 -9.73
CA MET A 107 9.59 5.42 -10.59
C MET A 107 10.59 4.62 -11.43
N VAL A 108 10.43 3.29 -11.40
CA VAL A 108 11.29 2.37 -12.16
C VAL A 108 10.44 1.27 -12.79
N GLN A 109 10.93 0.74 -13.91
CA GLN A 109 10.36 -0.47 -14.50
C GLN A 109 10.90 -1.70 -13.77
N VAL A 110 10.02 -2.66 -13.50
CA VAL A 110 10.35 -3.98 -12.96
C VAL A 110 10.01 -5.06 -13.97
N ALA A 111 10.67 -6.22 -13.85
CA ALA A 111 10.45 -7.34 -14.74
C ALA A 111 9.04 -7.94 -14.64
N ALA A 112 8.49 -8.00 -13.41
CA ALA A 112 7.16 -8.51 -13.13
C ALA A 112 6.68 -8.05 -11.76
N LEU A 113 5.37 -8.06 -11.57
CA LEU A 113 4.71 -7.99 -10.27
C LEU A 113 4.11 -9.37 -9.95
N ILE A 114 3.52 -9.51 -8.75
CA ILE A 114 3.02 -10.81 -8.25
C ILE A 114 1.93 -11.43 -9.13
N ASP A 115 1.16 -10.61 -9.82
CA ASP A 115 0.12 -11.02 -10.76
C ASP A 115 0.36 -10.32 -12.11
N PRO A 116 0.31 -11.04 -13.25
CA PRO A 116 0.60 -10.46 -14.57
C PRO A 116 -0.39 -9.39 -15.02
N ARG A 117 -1.57 -9.28 -14.40
CA ARG A 117 -2.56 -8.23 -14.65
C ARG A 117 -2.22 -6.92 -13.94
N LEU A 118 -1.34 -6.93 -12.95
CA LEU A 118 -0.88 -5.75 -12.25
C LEU A 118 0.15 -4.98 -13.10
N LEU A 119 -0.07 -3.68 -13.24
CA LEU A 119 0.78 -2.78 -14.01
C LEU A 119 1.66 -1.91 -13.11
N VAL A 120 1.26 -1.72 -11.85
CA VAL A 120 1.91 -0.81 -10.91
C VAL A 120 1.82 -1.33 -9.48
N GLU A 121 2.88 -1.10 -8.74
CA GLU A 121 2.95 -1.27 -7.29
C GLU A 121 3.58 -0.04 -6.67
N ILE A 122 3.06 0.42 -5.54
CA ILE A 122 3.53 1.62 -4.86
C ILE A 122 3.73 1.33 -3.38
N GLU A 123 4.92 1.65 -2.88
CA GLU A 123 5.19 1.71 -1.45
C GLU A 123 5.36 3.16 -1.01
N VAL A 124 4.94 3.47 0.21
CA VAL A 124 5.02 4.82 0.74
C VAL A 124 5.67 4.85 2.12
N VAL A 125 6.32 5.97 2.42
CA VAL A 125 6.77 6.33 3.76
C VAL A 125 6.08 7.63 4.14
N ALA A 126 5.42 7.65 5.29
CA ALA A 126 4.79 8.84 5.85
C ALA A 126 5.48 9.26 7.15
N HIS A 127 5.40 10.54 7.46
CA HIS A 127 5.84 11.09 8.73
C HIS A 127 4.66 11.77 9.43
N ARG A 128 4.38 11.35 10.66
CA ARG A 128 3.35 11.91 11.52
C ARG A 128 3.85 11.89 12.95
N GLU A 129 3.84 13.04 13.60
CA GLU A 129 4.12 13.10 15.03
C GLU A 129 2.99 12.41 15.80
N PHE A 130 3.36 11.44 16.63
CA PHE A 130 2.44 10.77 17.54
C PHE A 130 2.55 11.37 18.96
N SER A 131 1.43 11.52 19.63
CA SER A 131 1.45 11.86 21.06
C SER A 131 1.89 10.64 21.88
N PRO A 132 2.45 10.84 23.09
CA PRO A 132 2.84 9.72 23.94
C PRO A 132 1.71 8.73 24.24
N ASP A 133 0.46 9.22 24.28
CA ASP A 133 -0.71 8.38 24.52
C ASP A 133 -1.09 7.53 23.30
N GLU A 134 -0.77 8.00 22.08
CA GLU A 134 -0.99 7.27 20.82
C GLU A 134 0.06 6.20 20.60
N ASP A 135 1.27 6.36 21.13
CA ASP A 135 2.36 5.37 21.01
C ASP A 135 2.06 4.06 21.76
N GLU A 136 1.18 4.08 22.75
CA GLU A 136 0.76 2.92 23.53
C GLU A 136 -0.54 2.27 22.99
N ALA A 137 -1.24 2.91 22.06
CA ALA A 137 -2.47 2.40 21.51
C ALA A 137 -2.20 1.29 20.47
N GLU A 138 -2.78 0.12 20.70
CA GLU A 138 -2.88 -0.91 19.65
C GLU A 138 -3.80 -0.39 18.53
N PRO A 139 -3.44 -0.58 17.24
CA PRO A 139 -4.32 -0.20 16.14
C PRO A 139 -5.66 -0.95 16.24
N ASP A 140 -6.77 -0.25 16.05
CA ASP A 140 -8.08 -0.86 16.03
C ASP A 140 -8.27 -1.65 14.73
N GLU A 141 -8.12 -2.97 14.83
CA GLU A 141 -8.30 -3.89 13.70
C GLU A 141 -9.75 -3.93 13.19
N SER A 142 -10.71 -3.36 13.93
CA SER A 142 -12.14 -3.40 13.57
C SER A 142 -12.51 -2.40 12.46
N GLU A 143 -11.66 -1.40 12.18
CA GLU A 143 -11.88 -0.38 11.15
C GLU A 143 -11.28 -0.73 9.78
N ILE A 144 -10.65 -1.89 9.63
CA ILE A 144 -10.24 -2.36 8.31
C ILE A 144 -11.52 -2.70 7.53
N PRO A 145 -11.85 -1.95 6.47
CA PRO A 145 -13.03 -2.32 5.68
C PRO A 145 -12.84 -3.75 5.17
N PRO A 146 -13.88 -4.59 5.21
CA PRO A 146 -13.81 -6.00 4.80
C PRO A 146 -13.35 -6.17 3.33
N ASP A 147 -13.30 -5.08 2.61
CA ASP A 147 -13.00 -5.00 1.19
C ASP A 147 -11.50 -4.73 0.89
N ALA A 148 -10.71 -4.43 1.92
CA ALA A 148 -9.29 -4.23 1.76
C ALA A 148 -8.56 -5.58 1.66
N ILE A 149 -8.42 -6.06 0.44
CA ILE A 149 -7.46 -7.11 0.04
C ILE A 149 -7.71 -8.50 0.66
N ARG A 150 -8.67 -9.26 0.13
CA ARG A 150 -8.65 -10.73 0.19
C ARG A 150 -8.09 -11.25 -1.13
N LEU A 151 -6.91 -11.81 -1.10
CA LEU A 151 -6.47 -12.71 -2.17
C LEU A 151 -7.13 -14.07 -1.90
N ASP A 152 -7.84 -14.59 -2.89
CA ASP A 152 -8.37 -15.95 -2.80
C ASP A 152 -7.21 -16.93 -2.55
N GLU A 153 -7.40 -17.86 -1.63
CA GLU A 153 -6.49 -18.99 -1.47
C GLU A 153 -6.34 -19.70 -2.82
N PRO A 154 -5.12 -20.10 -3.20
CA PRO A 154 -4.98 -20.99 -4.35
C PRO A 154 -5.81 -22.24 -4.05
N SER A 155 -6.77 -22.56 -4.90
CA SER A 155 -7.57 -23.76 -4.76
C SER A 155 -6.63 -24.97 -4.72
N ALA A 156 -6.67 -25.69 -3.63
CA ALA A 156 -5.98 -26.97 -3.47
C ALA A 156 -6.73 -28.03 -4.29
N ASP A 157 -6.62 -27.94 -5.61
CA ASP A 157 -7.05 -29.02 -6.49
C ASP A 157 -6.22 -28.99 -7.77
N ASP A 158 -5.04 -29.59 -7.65
CA ASP A 158 -4.36 -30.25 -8.76
C ASP A 158 -3.52 -31.39 -8.18
N SER A 159 -4.27 -32.42 -7.76
CA SER A 159 -3.70 -33.76 -7.63
C SER A 159 -3.66 -34.37 -9.01
N ILE A 160 -2.50 -34.43 -9.67
CA ILE A 160 -2.01 -35.59 -10.42
C ILE A 160 -0.49 -35.48 -10.55
#